data_20936508969bf120b5d11a79e462cc3b
#
_entry.id   20936508969bf120b5d11a79e462cc3b
#
_cell.length_a   1.000
_cell.length_b   1.000
_cell.length_c   1.000
_cell.angle_alpha   90.00
_cell.angle_beta   90.00
_cell.angle_gamma   90.00
#
_symmetry.space_group_name_H-M   'P 1'
#
loop_
_entity.id
_entity.type
_entity.pdbx_description
1 polymer ?
#
loop_
_entity_poly.entity_id
_entity_poly.type
_entity_poly.pdbx_seq_one_letter_code
_entity_poly.pdbx_strand_id
1 'polypeptide(L)'
;MVTTPSGTVPALFTAAVEGGTFTLRRARKGDLPRILELLVDDQLGATRENTEDPVPYQQAFDAIDADPAHLLVVGELAGEVVATFQLSYLPGLSRKGSWRAQIEAVRVADALRGQGVGALMIQWAVDQAQERGCSLVQLTTDKSRVAAHRFYERLGFVASHEGMKLTL
;
A
#
# COMPACT_ATOMS: atom_id res chain seq x y z
N MET A 1 -21.67 -12.20 -27.13
CA MET A 1 -21.41 -12.00 -25.68
C MET A 1 -20.19 -12.83 -25.31
N VAL A 2 -19.02 -12.24 -25.25
CA VAL A 2 -17.79 -12.91 -24.82
C VAL A 2 -17.62 -12.56 -23.35
N THR A 3 -17.98 -13.50 -22.48
CA THR A 3 -17.62 -13.43 -21.06
C THR A 3 -16.14 -13.67 -20.93
N THR A 4 -15.37 -12.62 -20.67
CA THR A 4 -13.97 -12.72 -20.28
C THR A 4 -13.94 -13.51 -18.95
N PRO A 5 -13.17 -14.60 -18.82
CA PRO A 5 -13.06 -15.30 -17.56
C PRO A 5 -12.40 -14.36 -16.54
N SER A 6 -13.02 -14.20 -15.40
CA SER A 6 -12.47 -13.50 -14.24
C SER A 6 -11.24 -14.29 -13.77
N GLY A 7 -10.09 -13.99 -14.37
CA GLY A 7 -8.82 -14.62 -14.01
C GLY A 7 -8.51 -14.31 -12.54
N THR A 8 -8.41 -15.35 -11.73
CA THR A 8 -7.99 -15.23 -10.34
C THR A 8 -6.58 -14.66 -10.29
N VAL A 9 -6.39 -13.47 -9.70
CA VAL A 9 -5.05 -12.92 -9.48
C VAL A 9 -4.36 -13.81 -8.44
N PRO A 10 -3.13 -14.28 -8.70
CA PRO A 10 -2.40 -15.08 -7.74
C PRO A 10 -2.23 -14.36 -6.40
N ALA A 11 -2.37 -15.10 -5.30
CA ALA A 11 -2.02 -14.59 -3.98
C ALA A 11 -0.52 -14.32 -3.90
N LEU A 12 -0.16 -13.15 -3.40
CA LEU A 12 1.23 -12.79 -3.09
C LEU A 12 1.62 -13.28 -1.70
N PHE A 13 0.65 -13.31 -0.79
CA PHE A 13 0.83 -13.72 0.61
C PHE A 13 -0.51 -14.12 1.20
N THR A 14 -0.50 -15.06 2.15
CA THR A 14 -1.68 -15.45 2.93
C THR A 14 -1.30 -15.64 4.39
N ALA A 15 -2.21 -15.26 5.29
CA ALA A 15 -2.08 -15.51 6.72
C ALA A 15 -3.46 -15.77 7.34
N ALA A 16 -3.50 -16.62 8.36
CA ALA A 16 -4.69 -16.79 9.18
C ALA A 16 -4.81 -15.59 10.15
N VAL A 17 -5.97 -14.97 10.17
CA VAL A 17 -6.31 -13.86 11.07
C VAL A 17 -7.67 -14.11 11.68
N GLU A 18 -8.08 -13.27 12.64
CA GLU A 18 -9.46 -13.27 13.10
C GLU A 18 -10.39 -12.96 11.92
N GLY A 19 -11.43 -13.77 11.73
CA GLY A 19 -12.36 -13.64 10.60
C GLY A 19 -11.99 -14.43 9.34
N GLY A 20 -10.84 -15.15 9.31
CA GLY A 20 -10.51 -16.05 8.19
C GLY A 20 -9.09 -15.94 7.66
N THR A 21 -8.94 -16.18 6.37
CA THR A 21 -7.65 -16.05 5.68
C THR A 21 -7.52 -14.66 5.08
N PHE A 22 -6.53 -13.90 5.55
CA PHE A 22 -6.12 -12.63 4.95
C PHE A 22 -5.18 -12.92 3.78
N THR A 23 -5.46 -12.32 2.63
CA THR A 23 -4.70 -12.53 1.39
C THR A 23 -4.21 -11.20 0.84
N LEU A 24 -2.92 -11.06 0.57
CA LEU A 24 -2.39 -9.98 -0.27
C LEU A 24 -2.37 -10.43 -1.72
N ARG A 25 -2.81 -9.56 -2.61
CA ARG A 25 -2.72 -9.75 -4.06
C ARG A 25 -2.48 -8.41 -4.77
N ARG A 26 -2.04 -8.49 -6.02
CA ARG A 26 -1.98 -7.31 -6.87
C ARG A 26 -3.39 -6.72 -7.04
N ALA A 27 -3.51 -5.41 -6.98
CA ALA A 27 -4.77 -4.73 -7.25
C ALA A 27 -5.17 -4.88 -8.72
N ARG A 28 -6.48 -4.89 -8.95
CA ARG A 28 -7.10 -4.85 -10.29
C ARG A 28 -7.79 -3.51 -10.48
N LYS A 29 -8.02 -3.11 -11.70
CA LYS A 29 -8.78 -1.88 -12.00
C LYS A 29 -10.16 -1.85 -11.34
N GLY A 30 -10.80 -3.02 -11.21
CA GLY A 30 -12.09 -3.18 -10.50
C GLY A 30 -12.04 -2.95 -8.99
N ASP A 31 -10.85 -2.94 -8.38
CA ASP A 31 -10.69 -2.65 -6.95
C ASP A 31 -10.65 -1.13 -6.65
N LEU A 32 -10.47 -0.29 -7.68
CA LEU A 32 -10.31 1.15 -7.51
C LEU A 32 -11.42 1.81 -6.67
N PRO A 33 -12.72 1.54 -6.87
CA PRO A 33 -13.74 2.14 -6.04
C PRO A 33 -13.51 1.84 -4.55
N ARG A 34 -13.20 0.60 -4.22
CA ARG A 34 -12.97 0.22 -2.82
C ARG A 34 -11.67 0.77 -2.26
N ILE A 35 -10.61 0.85 -3.07
CA ILE A 35 -9.35 1.51 -2.68
C ILE A 35 -9.61 2.98 -2.36
N LEU A 36 -10.39 3.69 -3.18
CA LEU A 36 -10.72 5.09 -2.95
C LEU A 36 -11.52 5.28 -1.66
N GLU A 37 -12.49 4.40 -1.38
CA GLU A 37 -13.20 4.42 -0.09
C GLU A 37 -12.22 4.31 1.09
N LEU A 38 -11.26 3.37 1.03
CA LEU A 38 -10.25 3.21 2.08
C LEU A 38 -9.33 4.44 2.20
N LEU A 39 -9.04 5.15 1.10
CA LEU A 39 -8.24 6.37 1.12
C LEU A 39 -8.98 7.52 1.78
N VAL A 40 -10.30 7.65 1.51
CA VAL A 40 -11.16 8.70 2.10
C VAL A 40 -11.44 8.47 3.58
N ASP A 41 -11.48 7.21 4.02
CA ASP A 41 -11.79 6.79 5.41
C ASP A 41 -10.67 7.17 6.41
N ASP A 42 -9.99 8.28 6.17
CA ASP A 42 -8.94 8.87 7.01
C ASP A 42 -9.15 10.39 7.07
N GLN A 43 -8.98 11.01 8.24
CA GLN A 43 -9.20 12.43 8.43
C GLN A 43 -8.45 13.33 7.43
N LEU A 44 -7.26 12.90 7.00
CA LEU A 44 -6.48 13.61 5.97
C LEU A 44 -6.94 13.24 4.55
N GLY A 45 -7.38 12.00 4.33
CA GLY A 45 -7.90 11.52 3.05
C GLY A 45 -9.19 12.22 2.65
N ALA A 46 -10.12 12.38 3.58
CA ALA A 46 -11.40 13.03 3.35
C ALA A 46 -11.32 14.44 2.74
N THR A 47 -10.19 15.14 2.93
CA THR A 47 -9.95 16.49 2.38
C THR A 47 -9.09 16.51 1.14
N ARG A 48 -8.48 15.39 0.76
CA ARG A 48 -7.51 15.30 -0.35
C ARG A 48 -8.06 14.56 -1.57
N GLU A 49 -8.98 13.63 -1.32
CA GLU A 49 -9.51 12.74 -2.36
C GLU A 49 -10.81 13.31 -2.94
N ASN A 50 -11.00 13.10 -4.25
CA ASN A 50 -12.25 13.43 -4.94
C ASN A 50 -12.78 12.17 -5.64
N THR A 51 -13.72 11.49 -5.00
CA THR A 51 -14.31 10.24 -5.52
C THR A 51 -15.35 10.48 -6.63
N GLU A 52 -15.77 11.72 -6.86
CA GLU A 52 -16.73 12.06 -7.93
C GLU A 52 -16.08 12.03 -9.32
N ASP A 53 -14.76 12.27 -9.39
CA ASP A 53 -14.00 12.17 -10.64
C ASP A 53 -13.02 10.97 -10.59
N PRO A 54 -13.37 9.81 -11.16
CA PRO A 54 -12.53 8.63 -11.14
C PRO A 54 -11.38 8.67 -12.17
N VAL A 55 -11.39 9.59 -13.12
CA VAL A 55 -10.46 9.60 -14.26
C VAL A 55 -9.00 9.73 -13.82
N PRO A 56 -8.61 10.67 -12.93
CA PRO A 56 -7.22 10.76 -12.48
C PRO A 56 -6.72 9.48 -11.80
N TYR A 57 -7.58 8.81 -11.03
CA TYR A 57 -7.23 7.56 -10.33
C TYR A 57 -7.06 6.39 -11.30
N GLN A 58 -7.89 6.32 -12.36
CA GLN A 58 -7.74 5.31 -13.40
C GLN A 58 -6.43 5.49 -14.17
N GLN A 59 -6.08 6.73 -14.51
CA GLN A 59 -4.82 7.07 -15.17
C GLN A 59 -3.61 6.72 -14.29
N ALA A 60 -3.67 7.05 -13.01
CA ALA A 60 -2.62 6.69 -12.05
C ALA A 60 -2.50 5.16 -11.90
N PHE A 61 -3.62 4.44 -11.82
CA PHE A 61 -3.62 2.97 -11.78
C PHE A 61 -2.96 2.38 -13.03
N ASP A 62 -3.34 2.83 -14.21
CA ASP A 62 -2.81 2.34 -15.48
C ASP A 62 -1.28 2.59 -15.57
N ALA A 63 -0.79 3.73 -15.06
CA ALA A 63 0.63 4.03 -14.99
C ALA A 63 1.38 3.12 -13.99
N ILE A 64 0.80 2.87 -12.81
CA ILE A 64 1.37 1.97 -11.80
C ILE A 64 1.41 0.53 -12.34
N ASP A 65 0.33 0.07 -12.98
CA ASP A 65 0.21 -1.30 -13.46
C ASP A 65 1.15 -1.59 -14.65
N ALA A 66 1.46 -0.57 -15.44
CA ALA A 66 2.36 -0.67 -16.60
C ALA A 66 3.85 -0.73 -16.21
N ASP A 67 4.24 -0.27 -15.03
CA ASP A 67 5.65 -0.19 -14.61
C ASP A 67 5.97 -1.26 -13.54
N PRO A 68 6.87 -2.22 -13.84
CA PRO A 68 7.25 -3.27 -12.89
C PRO A 68 8.00 -2.75 -11.65
N ALA A 69 8.42 -1.48 -11.63
CA ALA A 69 8.97 -0.84 -10.44
C ALA A 69 7.90 -0.49 -9.39
N HIS A 70 6.62 -0.54 -9.77
CA HIS A 70 5.50 -0.22 -8.91
C HIS A 70 4.56 -1.41 -8.71
N LEU A 71 4.02 -1.54 -7.51
CA LEU A 71 3.07 -2.57 -7.14
C LEU A 71 1.98 -1.98 -6.25
N LEU A 72 0.76 -1.89 -6.78
CA LEU A 72 -0.41 -1.60 -5.97
C LEU A 72 -0.96 -2.91 -5.42
N VAL A 73 -1.04 -3.01 -4.11
CA VAL A 73 -1.45 -4.22 -3.39
C VAL A 73 -2.76 -3.97 -2.66
N VAL A 74 -3.63 -4.95 -2.69
CA VAL A 74 -4.82 -5.01 -1.84
C VAL A 74 -4.74 -6.20 -0.89
N GLY A 75 -5.27 -6.00 0.31
CA GLY A 75 -5.52 -7.05 1.29
C GLY A 75 -6.99 -7.44 1.25
N GLU A 76 -7.25 -8.72 1.14
CA GLU A 76 -8.59 -9.30 1.05
C GLU A 76 -8.86 -10.21 2.24
N LEU A 77 -10.04 -10.09 2.82
CA LEU A 77 -10.54 -10.95 3.89
C LEU A 77 -12.00 -11.30 3.59
N ALA A 78 -12.34 -12.58 3.62
CA ALA A 78 -13.69 -13.08 3.32
C ALA A 78 -14.26 -12.58 1.97
N GLY A 79 -13.39 -12.39 0.95
CA GLY A 79 -13.78 -11.93 -0.39
C GLY A 79 -13.90 -10.42 -0.53
N GLU A 80 -13.68 -9.65 0.54
CA GLU A 80 -13.76 -8.19 0.53
C GLU A 80 -12.37 -7.55 0.60
N VAL A 81 -12.14 -6.49 -0.17
CA VAL A 81 -10.93 -5.67 -0.06
C VAL A 81 -11.02 -4.81 1.19
N VAL A 82 -10.13 -5.08 2.14
CA VAL A 82 -10.12 -4.46 3.48
C VAL A 82 -8.85 -3.66 3.76
N ALA A 83 -7.87 -3.73 2.87
CA ALA A 83 -6.62 -3.02 3.03
C ALA A 83 -5.97 -2.72 1.68
N THR A 84 -5.09 -1.72 1.64
CA THR A 84 -4.31 -1.38 0.44
C THR A 84 -3.01 -0.68 0.81
N PHE A 85 -2.02 -0.76 -0.07
CA PHE A 85 -0.82 0.06 -0.08
C PHE A 85 -0.13 -0.01 -1.44
N GLN A 86 0.74 0.95 -1.71
CA GLN A 86 1.63 0.92 -2.87
C GLN A 86 3.06 0.67 -2.42
N LEU A 87 3.76 -0.20 -3.13
CA LEU A 87 5.19 -0.49 -2.98
C LEU A 87 5.91 -0.09 -4.26
N SER A 88 6.92 0.77 -4.15
CA SER A 88 7.71 1.23 -5.28
C SER A 88 9.19 0.96 -5.06
N TYR A 89 9.90 0.52 -6.10
CA TYR A 89 11.32 0.23 -6.05
C TYR A 89 12.08 1.31 -6.80
N LEU A 90 12.94 2.03 -6.09
CA LEU A 90 13.63 3.21 -6.59
C LEU A 90 15.14 2.97 -6.66
N PRO A 91 15.73 2.93 -7.87
CA PRO A 91 17.19 2.89 -8.01
C PRO A 91 17.80 4.24 -7.59
N GLY A 92 19.01 4.21 -7.07
CA GLY A 92 19.74 5.41 -6.70
C GLY A 92 21.24 5.27 -6.95
N LEU A 93 21.90 6.33 -7.40
CA LEU A 93 23.36 6.35 -7.54
C LEU A 93 24.05 6.50 -6.19
N SER A 94 23.45 7.23 -5.27
CA SER A 94 23.96 7.35 -3.90
C SER A 94 23.95 5.99 -3.16
N ARG A 95 24.65 5.91 -2.02
CA ARG A 95 24.76 4.68 -1.24
C ARG A 95 25.28 3.48 -2.05
N LYS A 96 26.30 3.74 -2.91
CA LYS A 96 26.96 2.72 -3.77
C LYS A 96 26.01 2.09 -4.81
N GLY A 97 25.11 2.89 -5.39
CA GLY A 97 24.16 2.42 -6.40
C GLY A 97 23.05 1.55 -5.83
N SER A 98 22.69 1.71 -4.57
CA SER A 98 21.70 0.86 -3.93
C SER A 98 20.25 1.21 -4.32
N TRP A 99 19.40 0.19 -4.32
CA TRP A 99 17.97 0.33 -4.43
C TRP A 99 17.33 0.60 -3.06
N ARG A 100 16.21 1.31 -3.07
CA ARG A 100 15.34 1.47 -1.89
C ARG A 100 13.89 1.16 -2.26
N ALA A 101 13.14 0.65 -1.30
CA ALA A 101 11.70 0.50 -1.45
C ALA A 101 10.97 1.66 -0.76
N GLN A 102 9.93 2.17 -1.40
CA GLN A 102 9.03 3.21 -0.89
C GLN A 102 7.67 2.60 -0.65
N ILE A 103 7.14 2.73 0.57
CA ILE A 103 5.77 2.35 0.90
C ILE A 103 4.91 3.60 0.99
N GLU A 104 3.75 3.58 0.32
CA GLU A 104 2.82 4.71 0.26
C GLU A 104 1.38 4.27 0.44
N ALA A 105 0.54 5.22 0.84
CA ALA A 105 -0.91 5.10 0.90
C ALA A 105 -1.42 3.86 1.68
N VAL A 106 -0.74 3.49 2.76
CA VAL A 106 -1.16 2.34 3.60
C VAL A 106 -2.50 2.62 4.23
N ARG A 107 -3.48 1.76 3.98
CA ARG A 107 -4.81 1.81 4.59
C ARG A 107 -5.26 0.42 5.04
N VAL A 108 -5.94 0.39 6.17
CA VAL A 108 -6.64 -0.78 6.70
C VAL A 108 -8.01 -0.31 7.16
N ALA A 109 -9.06 -1.02 6.77
CA ALA A 109 -10.43 -0.74 7.18
C ALA A 109 -10.54 -0.63 8.71
N ASP A 110 -11.32 0.32 9.19
CA ASP A 110 -11.43 0.64 10.62
C ASP A 110 -11.75 -0.58 11.48
N ALA A 111 -12.65 -1.44 11.01
CA ALA A 111 -13.03 -2.66 11.71
C ALA A 111 -11.88 -3.64 11.97
N LEU A 112 -10.76 -3.54 11.22
CA LEU A 112 -9.59 -4.42 11.33
C LEU A 112 -8.37 -3.73 11.92
N ARG A 113 -8.46 -2.45 12.28
CA ARG A 113 -7.38 -1.74 12.94
C ARG A 113 -7.07 -2.37 14.31
N GLY A 114 -5.79 -2.45 14.65
CA GLY A 114 -5.36 -3.08 15.91
C GLY A 114 -5.32 -4.60 15.91
N GLN A 115 -5.77 -5.27 14.85
CA GLN A 115 -5.79 -6.74 14.72
C GLN A 115 -4.54 -7.33 14.02
N GLY A 116 -3.48 -6.53 13.84
CA GLY A 116 -2.21 -7.01 13.27
C GLY A 116 -2.15 -7.01 11.74
N VAL A 117 -3.25 -6.78 11.03
CA VAL A 117 -3.29 -6.79 9.55
C VAL A 117 -2.27 -5.83 8.94
N GLY A 118 -2.20 -4.60 9.45
CA GLY A 118 -1.20 -3.63 8.98
C GLY A 118 0.24 -4.09 9.17
N ALA A 119 0.53 -4.79 10.28
CA ALA A 119 1.87 -5.32 10.54
C ALA A 119 2.24 -6.42 9.53
N LEU A 120 1.30 -7.33 9.21
CA LEU A 120 1.49 -8.35 8.17
C LEU A 120 1.80 -7.71 6.81
N MET A 121 1.08 -6.66 6.42
CA MET A 121 1.29 -5.95 5.16
C MET A 121 2.67 -5.33 5.08
N ILE A 122 3.09 -4.62 6.13
CA ILE A 122 4.39 -3.95 6.15
C ILE A 122 5.53 -4.97 6.21
N GLN A 123 5.40 -6.05 6.99
CA GLN A 123 6.41 -7.11 7.03
C GLN A 123 6.58 -7.74 5.64
N TRP A 124 5.48 -8.09 4.97
CA TRP A 124 5.55 -8.60 3.60
C TRP A 124 6.26 -7.62 2.65
N ALA A 125 5.97 -6.33 2.73
CA ALA A 125 6.62 -5.32 1.90
C ALA A 125 8.12 -5.21 2.18
N VAL A 126 8.54 -5.35 3.44
CA VAL A 126 9.95 -5.41 3.84
C VAL A 126 10.63 -6.65 3.27
N ASP A 127 10.00 -7.81 3.36
CA ASP A 127 10.52 -9.07 2.83
C ASP A 127 10.71 -8.97 1.30
N GLN A 128 9.72 -8.41 0.58
CA GLN A 128 9.83 -8.17 -0.86
C GLN A 128 10.96 -7.20 -1.23
N ALA A 129 11.16 -6.16 -0.41
CA ALA A 129 12.27 -5.23 -0.61
C ALA A 129 13.63 -5.93 -0.43
N GLN A 130 13.76 -6.81 0.57
CA GLN A 130 14.97 -7.62 0.80
C GLN A 130 15.23 -8.58 -0.35
N GLU A 131 14.23 -9.32 -0.81
CA GLU A 131 14.32 -10.25 -1.93
C GLU A 131 14.77 -9.52 -3.22
N ARG A 132 14.33 -8.27 -3.41
CA ARG A 132 14.71 -7.43 -4.55
C ARG A 132 16.08 -6.75 -4.38
N GLY A 133 16.77 -6.96 -3.27
CA GLY A 133 18.08 -6.39 -3.00
C GLY A 133 18.08 -4.91 -2.61
N CYS A 134 16.96 -4.40 -2.11
CA CYS A 134 16.91 -3.04 -1.57
C CYS A 134 17.76 -2.92 -0.30
N SER A 135 18.47 -1.81 -0.14
CA SER A 135 19.28 -1.54 1.04
C SER A 135 18.50 -0.92 2.19
N LEU A 136 17.31 -0.37 1.89
CA LEU A 136 16.40 0.19 2.89
C LEU A 136 14.96 0.22 2.37
N VAL A 137 14.03 0.27 3.32
CA VAL A 137 12.62 0.59 3.11
C VAL A 137 12.33 1.93 3.75
N GLN A 138 11.61 2.80 3.05
CA GLN A 138 11.23 4.11 3.56
C GLN A 138 9.74 4.37 3.36
N LEU A 139 9.20 5.25 4.17
CA LEU A 139 7.85 5.79 4.05
C LEU A 139 7.81 7.21 4.62
N THR A 140 6.73 7.91 4.33
CA THR A 140 6.42 9.18 5.01
C THR A 140 5.07 9.07 5.71
N THR A 141 4.96 9.68 6.88
CA THR A 141 3.70 9.83 7.60
C THR A 141 3.57 11.26 8.10
N ASP A 142 2.36 11.78 8.14
CA ASP A 142 2.10 13.14 8.63
C ASP A 142 2.48 13.24 10.11
N LYS A 143 3.10 14.37 10.51
CA LYS A 143 3.53 14.59 11.90
C LYS A 143 2.39 14.51 12.91
N SER A 144 1.17 14.83 12.51
CA SER A 144 -0.02 14.76 13.36
C SER A 144 -0.50 13.32 13.64
N ARG A 145 -0.06 12.34 12.84
CA ARG A 145 -0.49 10.94 12.96
C ARG A 145 0.31 10.17 13.99
N VAL A 146 0.23 10.55 15.26
CA VAL A 146 1.01 9.99 16.36
C VAL A 146 0.87 8.46 16.48
N ALA A 147 -0.33 7.92 16.25
CA ALA A 147 -0.57 6.49 16.29
C ALA A 147 0.17 5.74 15.16
N ALA A 148 0.25 6.34 13.96
CA ALA A 148 0.99 5.78 12.84
C ALA A 148 2.52 5.80 13.11
N HIS A 149 3.05 6.88 13.70
CA HIS A 149 4.45 6.94 14.12
C HIS A 149 4.78 5.77 15.05
N ARG A 150 4.02 5.59 16.13
CA ARG A 150 4.21 4.49 17.08
C ARG A 150 4.07 3.11 16.43
N PHE A 151 3.18 2.98 15.46
CA PHE A 151 3.01 1.73 14.70
C PHE A 151 4.28 1.38 13.91
N TYR A 152 4.81 2.32 13.12
CA TYR A 152 6.03 2.08 12.33
C TYR A 152 7.27 1.90 13.21
N GLU A 153 7.40 2.63 14.31
CA GLU A 153 8.49 2.47 15.28
C GLU A 153 8.52 1.04 15.86
N ARG A 154 7.35 0.46 16.20
CA ARG A 154 7.28 -0.94 16.66
C ARG A 154 7.71 -1.96 15.59
N LEU A 155 7.64 -1.59 14.32
CA LEU A 155 8.12 -2.40 13.19
C LEU A 155 9.59 -2.13 12.85
N GLY A 156 10.30 -1.32 13.63
CA GLY A 156 11.72 -1.04 13.46
C GLY A 156 12.04 0.15 12.56
N PHE A 157 11.04 0.91 12.12
CA PHE A 157 11.30 2.16 11.40
C PHE A 157 11.77 3.24 12.36
N VAL A 158 12.69 4.07 11.88
CA VAL A 158 13.27 5.19 12.65
C VAL A 158 12.96 6.50 11.93
N ALA A 159 12.43 7.49 12.65
CA ALA A 159 12.20 8.83 12.13
C ALA A 159 13.52 9.61 12.05
N SER A 160 14.37 9.25 11.10
CA SER A 160 15.74 9.77 10.94
C SER A 160 15.87 10.97 10.01
N HIS A 161 14.81 11.30 9.26
CA HIS A 161 14.80 12.37 8.25
C HIS A 161 13.53 13.19 8.36
N GLU A 162 13.60 14.46 7.98
CA GLU A 162 12.42 15.30 7.78
C GLU A 162 12.06 15.36 6.30
N GLY A 163 10.78 15.06 5.99
CA GLY A 163 10.23 15.23 4.64
C GLY A 163 9.84 16.67 4.38
N MET A 164 10.29 17.23 3.26
CA MET A 164 9.89 18.54 2.76
C MET A 164 9.05 18.37 1.51
N LYS A 165 7.93 19.10 1.42
CA LYS A 165 7.01 19.07 0.27
C LYS A 165 6.79 20.47 -0.27
N LEU A 166 6.82 20.61 -1.58
CA LEU A 166 6.38 21.79 -2.30
C LEU A 166 5.15 21.40 -3.11
N THR A 167 4.03 22.07 -2.85
CA THR A 167 2.80 21.88 -3.65
C THR A 167 2.92 22.68 -4.95
N LEU A 168 2.55 22.07 -6.08
CA LEU A 168 2.59 22.65 -7.42
C LEU A 168 1.17 23.09 -7.86
#